data_7b9dbb05e314924a9350ddca4aebf65d
#
_entry.id   7b9dbb05e314924a9350ddca4aebf65d
#
_cell.length_a   1.000
_cell.length_b   1.000
_cell.length_c   1.000
_cell.angle_alpha   90.00
_cell.angle_beta   90.00
_cell.angle_gamma   90.00
#
_symmetry.space_group_name_H-M   'P 1'
#
loop_
_entity.id
_entity.type
_entity.pdbx_description
1 polymer ?
#
loop_
_entity_poly.entity_id
_entity_poly.type
_entity_poly.pdbx_seq_one_letter_code
_entity_poly.pdbx_strand_id
1 'polypeptide(L)'
;PELAEKAISLEEAAGRAPFRRKLLVRYLAALEPLLDTLEQQGFAALAAQYAARSCTLGSRVQVIGSVNLTGQAEALDDTGALMVRTDDGVLHRVLSGDVSVRGVMGYV
;
A
#
# COMPACT_ATOMS: atom_id res chain seq x y z
N PRO A 1 18.40 -2.13 17.26
CA PRO A 1 17.93 -0.90 16.62
C PRO A 1 16.42 -0.84 16.50
N GLU A 2 15.91 0.35 16.45
CA GLU A 2 14.47 0.62 16.40
C GLU A 2 13.76 -0.01 15.20
N LEU A 3 14.47 -0.22 14.10
CA LEU A 3 13.88 -0.76 12.87
C LEU A 3 13.87 -2.28 12.79
N ALA A 4 14.54 -2.98 13.71
CA ALA A 4 14.65 -4.44 13.64
C ALA A 4 13.30 -5.16 13.65
N GLU A 5 12.30 -4.59 14.30
CA GLU A 5 10.96 -5.15 14.38
C GLU A 5 10.01 -4.64 13.29
N LYS A 6 10.42 -3.61 12.52
CA LYS A 6 9.57 -2.91 11.56
C LYS A 6 10.01 -3.04 10.13
N ALA A 7 11.25 -3.47 9.91
CA ALA A 7 11.83 -3.54 8.58
C ALA A 7 12.61 -4.83 8.40
N ILE A 8 12.65 -5.31 7.17
CA ILE A 8 13.41 -6.50 6.80
C ILE A 8 14.05 -6.27 5.43
N SER A 9 15.25 -6.80 5.23
CA SER A 9 15.89 -6.79 3.92
C SER A 9 15.43 -7.98 3.08
N LEU A 10 15.65 -7.92 1.77
CA LEU A 10 15.39 -9.05 0.89
C LEU A 10 16.29 -10.24 1.23
N GLU A 11 17.53 -9.98 1.62
CA GLU A 11 18.45 -11.04 2.03
C GLU A 11 17.92 -11.81 3.25
N GLU A 12 17.46 -11.08 4.26
CA GLU A 12 16.87 -11.69 5.45
C GLU A 12 15.58 -12.46 5.13
N ALA A 13 14.71 -11.88 4.32
CA ALA A 13 13.43 -12.49 3.95
C ALA A 13 13.61 -13.73 3.08
N ALA A 14 14.57 -13.72 2.16
CA ALA A 14 14.80 -14.81 1.21
C ALA A 14 15.79 -15.87 1.74
N GLY A 15 16.54 -15.54 2.80
CA GLY A 15 17.60 -16.40 3.33
C GLY A 15 18.86 -16.44 2.46
N ARG A 16 18.96 -15.54 1.49
CA ARG A 16 20.12 -15.43 0.59
C ARG A 16 20.19 -14.02 0.00
N ALA A 17 21.41 -13.58 -0.35
CA ALA A 17 21.60 -12.28 -1.00
C ALA A 17 21.10 -12.31 -2.44
N PRO A 18 20.23 -11.39 -2.87
CA PRO A 18 19.80 -11.32 -4.26
C PRO A 18 20.88 -10.71 -5.15
N PHE A 19 20.86 -11.06 -6.44
CA PHE A 19 21.67 -10.38 -7.44
C PHE A 19 21.00 -9.02 -7.76
N ARG A 20 21.64 -7.93 -7.36
CA ARG A 20 21.08 -6.58 -7.48
C ARG A 20 20.70 -6.21 -8.92
N ARG A 21 21.61 -6.50 -9.87
CA ARG A 21 21.34 -6.20 -11.29
C ARG A 21 20.14 -6.99 -11.80
N LYS A 22 20.09 -8.27 -11.53
CA LYS A 22 18.98 -9.14 -11.96
C LYS A 22 17.66 -8.70 -11.33
N LEU A 23 17.68 -8.32 -10.05
CA LEU A 23 16.52 -7.82 -9.37
C LEU A 23 16.00 -6.53 -10.01
N LEU A 24 16.90 -5.59 -10.31
CA LEU A 24 16.55 -4.33 -10.97
C LEU A 24 15.94 -4.56 -12.35
N VAL A 25 16.56 -5.41 -13.16
CA VAL A 25 16.06 -5.71 -14.50
C VAL A 25 14.67 -6.33 -14.43
N ARG A 26 14.45 -7.27 -13.54
CA ARG A 26 13.13 -7.89 -13.35
C ARG A 26 12.08 -6.90 -12.84
N TYR A 27 12.48 -6.02 -11.93
CA TYR A 27 11.60 -4.97 -11.42
C TYR A 27 11.12 -4.05 -12.55
N LEU A 28 12.04 -3.56 -13.36
CA LEU A 28 11.71 -2.68 -14.48
C LEU A 28 10.88 -3.40 -15.54
N ALA A 29 11.21 -4.65 -15.85
CA ALA A 29 10.45 -5.46 -16.80
C ALA A 29 9.00 -5.75 -16.33
N ALA A 30 8.80 -5.85 -15.03
CA ALA A 30 7.46 -6.00 -14.45
C ALA A 30 6.71 -4.67 -14.38
N LEU A 31 7.41 -3.57 -14.13
CA LEU A 31 6.81 -2.25 -13.97
C LEU A 31 6.30 -1.67 -15.28
N GLU A 32 7.02 -1.82 -16.39
CA GLU A 32 6.65 -1.23 -17.68
C GLU A 32 5.23 -1.61 -18.14
N PRO A 33 4.85 -2.92 -18.16
CA PRO A 33 3.50 -3.29 -18.56
C PRO A 33 2.42 -2.71 -17.62
N LEU A 34 2.73 -2.58 -16.34
CA LEU A 34 1.80 -2.00 -15.37
C LEU A 34 1.60 -0.51 -15.62
N LEU A 35 2.67 0.22 -15.95
CA LEU A 35 2.58 1.63 -16.30
C LEU A 35 1.79 1.84 -17.60
N ASP A 36 1.99 0.98 -18.60
CA ASP A 36 1.22 1.02 -19.84
C ASP A 36 -0.28 0.78 -19.57
N THR A 37 -0.59 -0.18 -18.74
CA THR A 37 -1.98 -0.46 -18.33
C THR A 37 -2.57 0.74 -17.59
N LEU A 38 -1.82 1.34 -16.67
CA LEU A 38 -2.27 2.51 -15.92
C LEU A 38 -2.56 3.68 -16.86
N GLU A 39 -1.69 3.93 -17.82
CA GLU A 39 -1.85 5.02 -18.79
C GLU A 39 -3.04 4.82 -19.71
N GLN A 40 -3.26 3.59 -20.19
CA GLN A 40 -4.30 3.29 -21.18
C GLN A 40 -5.65 2.99 -20.56
N GLN A 41 -5.68 2.37 -19.40
CA GLN A 41 -6.91 1.85 -18.79
C GLN A 41 -7.23 2.45 -17.41
N GLY A 42 -6.29 3.19 -16.81
CA GLY A 42 -6.44 3.77 -15.48
C GLY A 42 -6.21 2.78 -14.34
N PHE A 43 -6.27 3.28 -13.12
CA PHE A 43 -6.00 2.49 -11.93
C PHE A 43 -7.01 1.36 -11.71
N ALA A 44 -8.25 1.55 -12.13
CA ALA A 44 -9.30 0.53 -11.96
C ALA A 44 -8.88 -0.84 -12.53
N ALA A 45 -8.12 -0.86 -13.62
CA ALA A 45 -7.61 -2.09 -14.22
C ALA A 45 -6.58 -2.82 -13.37
N LEU A 46 -5.90 -2.10 -12.45
CA LEU A 46 -4.87 -2.65 -11.57
C LEU A 46 -5.37 -2.86 -10.13
N ALA A 47 -6.55 -2.35 -9.80
CA ALA A 47 -7.06 -2.31 -8.44
C ALA A 47 -7.13 -3.69 -7.77
N ALA A 48 -7.59 -4.70 -8.50
CA ALA A 48 -7.72 -6.06 -7.97
C ALA A 48 -6.36 -6.68 -7.63
N GLN A 49 -5.36 -6.48 -8.49
CA GLN A 49 -4.00 -6.98 -8.23
C GLN A 49 -3.37 -6.27 -7.04
N TYR A 50 -3.57 -4.97 -6.94
CA TYR A 50 -3.06 -4.20 -5.81
C TYR A 50 -3.72 -4.64 -4.52
N ALA A 51 -5.04 -4.75 -4.50
CA ALA A 51 -5.80 -5.17 -3.32
C ALA A 51 -5.37 -6.55 -2.82
N ALA A 52 -5.11 -7.49 -3.73
CA ALA A 52 -4.69 -8.83 -3.39
C ALA A 52 -3.34 -8.89 -2.66
N ARG A 53 -2.49 -7.87 -2.85
CA ARG A 53 -1.16 -7.77 -2.23
C ARG A 53 -1.07 -6.75 -1.11
N SER A 54 -2.13 -6.02 -0.85
CA SER A 54 -2.13 -4.97 0.17
C SER A 54 -2.26 -5.56 1.56
N CYS A 55 -1.37 -5.17 2.46
CA CYS A 55 -1.51 -5.49 3.89
C CYS A 55 -2.33 -4.44 4.63
N THR A 56 -2.59 -3.30 4.01
CA THR A 56 -3.39 -2.21 4.60
C THR A 56 -4.88 -2.51 4.52
N LEU A 57 -5.37 -3.01 3.39
CA LEU A 57 -6.78 -3.33 3.21
C LEU A 57 -7.19 -4.46 4.13
N GLY A 58 -8.32 -4.30 4.81
CA GLY A 58 -8.80 -5.22 5.81
C GLY A 58 -8.24 -5.00 7.21
N SER A 59 -7.31 -4.05 7.36
CA SER A 59 -6.69 -3.73 8.64
C SER A 59 -7.31 -2.49 9.26
N ARG A 60 -7.22 -2.40 10.58
CA ARG A 60 -7.55 -1.18 11.30
C ARG A 60 -6.39 -0.20 11.18
N VAL A 61 -6.68 1.00 10.72
CA VAL A 61 -5.66 2.01 10.42
C VAL A 61 -5.94 3.31 11.15
N GLN A 62 -4.87 4.07 11.35
CA GLN A 62 -4.91 5.45 11.82
C GLN A 62 -4.39 6.35 10.73
N VAL A 63 -5.18 7.35 10.37
CA VAL A 63 -4.82 8.37 9.38
C VAL A 63 -4.43 9.63 10.13
N ILE A 64 -3.23 10.15 9.84
CA ILE A 64 -2.66 11.31 10.52
C ILE A 64 -2.24 12.32 9.46
N GLY A 65 -2.60 13.57 9.67
CA GLY A 65 -2.24 14.66 8.75
C GLY A 65 -3.28 15.74 8.73
N SER A 66 -3.65 16.19 7.55
CA SER A 66 -4.72 17.19 7.38
C SER A 66 -6.07 16.67 7.88
N VAL A 67 -6.25 15.36 7.86
CA VAL A 67 -7.41 14.68 8.44
C VAL A 67 -6.89 13.63 9.42
N ASN A 68 -7.43 13.60 10.63
CA ASN A 68 -7.09 12.60 11.62
C ASN A 68 -8.31 11.70 11.87
N LEU A 69 -8.19 10.42 11.58
CA LEU A 69 -9.26 9.46 11.83
C LEU A 69 -8.69 8.06 12.05
N THR A 70 -9.48 7.22 12.69
CA THR A 70 -9.14 5.82 12.93
C THR A 70 -10.31 4.96 12.48
N GLY A 71 -10.05 3.91 11.74
CA GLY A 71 -11.09 3.02 11.26
C GLY A 71 -10.55 1.82 10.51
N GLN A 72 -11.45 1.14 9.82
CA GLN A 72 -11.15 -0.05 9.02
C GLN A 72 -10.87 0.38 7.58
N ALA A 73 -9.70 0.02 7.07
CA ALA A 73 -9.38 0.21 5.64
C ALA A 73 -10.15 -0.85 4.85
N GLU A 74 -11.14 -0.42 4.07
CA GLU A 74 -12.03 -1.36 3.38
C GLU A 74 -11.62 -1.66 1.95
N ALA A 75 -11.27 -0.63 1.19
CA ALA A 75 -10.99 -0.78 -0.24
C ALA A 75 -10.24 0.42 -0.78
N LEU A 76 -9.83 0.33 -2.03
CA LEU A 76 -9.40 1.46 -2.84
C LEU A 76 -10.50 1.78 -3.84
N ASP A 77 -10.70 3.07 -4.12
CA ASP A 77 -11.63 3.46 -5.19
C ASP A 77 -10.93 3.39 -6.56
N ASP A 78 -11.65 3.74 -7.62
CA ASP A 78 -11.14 3.67 -8.99
C ASP A 78 -9.98 4.63 -9.25
N THR A 79 -9.77 5.62 -8.40
CA THR A 79 -8.67 6.57 -8.49
C THR A 79 -7.49 6.21 -7.58
N GLY A 80 -7.61 5.13 -6.82
CA GLY A 80 -6.57 4.69 -5.89
C GLY A 80 -6.68 5.30 -4.49
N ALA A 81 -7.73 6.07 -4.19
CA ALA A 81 -7.95 6.61 -2.86
C ALA A 81 -8.34 5.51 -1.88
N LEU A 82 -7.81 5.58 -0.67
CA LEU A 82 -8.13 4.63 0.39
C LEU A 82 -9.48 4.97 1.02
N MET A 83 -10.37 3.99 1.09
CA MET A 83 -11.67 4.13 1.74
C MET A 83 -11.57 3.57 3.15
N VAL A 84 -11.76 4.42 4.14
CA VAL A 84 -11.67 4.07 5.56
C VAL A 84 -13.04 4.28 6.21
N ARG A 85 -13.56 3.22 6.82
CA ARG A 85 -14.82 3.30 7.57
C ARG A 85 -14.51 3.47 9.05
N THR A 86 -14.97 4.59 9.60
CA THR A 86 -14.84 4.87 11.04
C THR A 86 -15.91 4.12 11.84
N ASP A 87 -15.75 4.10 13.17
CA ASP A 87 -16.63 3.34 14.07
C ASP A 87 -18.08 3.85 14.08
N ASP A 88 -18.28 5.11 13.67
CA ASP A 88 -19.61 5.72 13.52
C ASP A 88 -20.31 5.30 12.21
N GLY A 89 -19.69 4.45 11.41
CA GLY A 89 -20.23 3.94 10.17
C GLY A 89 -20.01 4.83 8.97
N VAL A 90 -19.30 5.94 9.12
CA VAL A 90 -19.02 6.87 8.01
C VAL A 90 -17.83 6.38 7.20
N LEU A 91 -17.98 6.38 5.88
CA LEU A 91 -16.92 6.02 4.96
C LEU A 91 -16.19 7.29 4.50
N HIS A 92 -14.89 7.34 4.78
CA HIS A 92 -14.03 8.46 4.41
C HIS A 92 -13.12 8.10 3.26
N ARG A 93 -13.01 9.02 2.30
CA ARG A 93 -12.09 8.89 1.17
C ARG A 93 -10.78 9.59 1.51
N VAL A 94 -9.70 8.82 1.61
CA VAL A 94 -8.37 9.32 2.00
C VAL A 94 -7.47 9.34 0.78
N LEU A 95 -7.00 10.52 0.41
CA LEU A 95 -6.05 10.74 -0.67
C LEU A 95 -4.64 10.84 -0.11
N SER A 96 -3.64 10.45 -0.90
CA SER A 96 -2.24 10.68 -0.57
C SER A 96 -1.92 12.17 -0.60
N GLY A 97 -0.77 12.55 -0.06
CA GLY A 97 -0.31 13.95 0.00
C GLY A 97 -0.01 14.34 1.43
N ASP A 98 -0.92 15.03 2.05
CA ASP A 98 -0.72 15.56 3.40
C ASP A 98 -1.16 14.60 4.52
N VAL A 99 -1.34 13.33 4.22
CA VAL A 99 -1.76 12.33 5.20
C VAL A 99 -0.79 11.17 5.28
N SER A 100 -0.68 10.58 6.45
CA SER A 100 0.08 9.37 6.70
C SER A 100 -0.87 8.29 7.23
N VAL A 101 -0.78 7.09 6.68
CA VAL A 101 -1.61 5.96 7.10
C VAL A 101 -0.73 4.96 7.84
N ARG A 102 -1.13 4.59 9.05
CA ARG A 102 -0.41 3.64 9.89
C ARG A 102 -1.39 2.57 10.38
N GLY A 103 -0.92 1.37 10.53
CA GLY A 103 -1.65 0.35 11.29
C GLY A 103 -1.76 0.78 12.75
N VAL A 104 -2.86 0.45 13.40
CA VAL A 104 -3.09 0.81 14.81
C VAL A 104 -2.02 0.21 15.72
N MET A 105 -1.50 -0.96 15.36
CA MET A 105 -0.44 -1.65 16.08
C MET A 105 0.97 -1.37 15.51
N GLY A 106 1.10 -0.37 14.66
CA GLY A 106 2.34 -0.01 14.00
C GLY A 106 2.20 0.01 12.49
N TYR A 107 3.23 -0.40 11.76
CA TYR A 107 3.17 -0.49 10.30
C TYR A 107 2.29 -1.66 9.86
N VAL A 108 1.54 -1.44 8.82
CA VAL A 108 0.75 -2.47 8.18
C VAL A 108 1.43 -3.01 6.94
#